data_e23a609565a7b74758504e3cfff8f39a
#
_entry.id   e23a609565a7b74758504e3cfff8f39a
#
_cell.length_a   1.000
_cell.length_b   1.000
_cell.length_c   1.000
_cell.angle_alpha   90.00
_cell.angle_beta   90.00
_cell.angle_gamma   90.00
#
_symmetry.space_group_name_H-M   'P 1'
#
loop_
_entity.id
_entity.type
_entity.pdbx_description
1 polymer ?
#
loop_
_entity_poly.entity_id
_entity_poly.type
_entity_poly.pdbx_seq_one_letter_code
_entity_poly.pdbx_strand_id
1 'polypeptide(L)'
;HPLKRSHSIFTDAGDQPNVVPSKASIWYFLRDVTYEGIMDMYKIADEMAEGAALMTNTKMSKKILGTAWPRHFNRIIAETMYQNIKKIGLPSWSAKDQLLAKAVQKEVNSNNQKGLSEKLSSLGLPVKFPISGGSDDIGDVSWKLPTVTLRFPSNIPGLQGHHWSNAIAMATPIAHKGANAGAKVVAMTVIDFLTKKDLITNAWDYFDNIQSKETKYKPMITENDPPPTYLNKSIMDSFRPKLKKYYYDETKYNSYLEQLNITYPTIRDK
;
A
#
# COMPACT_ATOMS: atom_id res chain seq x y z
N HIS A 1 -12.41 -20.87 0.38
CA HIS A 1 -12.84 -19.77 -0.50
C HIS A 1 -11.61 -19.12 -1.14
N PRO A 2 -11.59 -18.87 -2.45
CA PRO A 2 -10.36 -18.40 -3.15
C PRO A 2 -9.86 -17.03 -2.70
N LEU A 3 -10.66 -16.27 -1.97
CA LEU A 3 -10.28 -14.96 -1.42
C LEU A 3 -9.67 -15.04 -0.02
N LYS A 4 -9.89 -16.15 0.71
CA LYS A 4 -9.25 -16.41 2.01
C LYS A 4 -7.80 -16.82 1.78
N ARG A 5 -6.86 -16.12 2.42
CA ARG A 5 -5.42 -16.39 2.30
C ARG A 5 -4.77 -16.28 3.67
N SER A 6 -3.96 -17.29 4.01
CA SER A 6 -3.06 -17.23 5.15
C SER A 6 -1.62 -17.32 4.66
N HIS A 7 -0.74 -16.53 5.26
CA HIS A 7 0.70 -16.60 5.07
C HIS A 7 1.33 -16.74 6.44
N SER A 8 2.34 -17.58 6.58
CA SER A 8 3.01 -17.76 7.85
C SER A 8 4.51 -17.95 7.69
N ILE A 9 5.23 -17.63 8.75
CA ILE A 9 6.66 -17.87 8.89
C ILE A 9 6.95 -18.26 10.34
N PHE A 10 7.80 -19.27 10.55
CA PHE A 10 8.38 -19.53 11.87
C PHE A 10 9.38 -18.40 12.18
N THR A 11 9.15 -17.74 13.31
CA THR A 11 10.05 -16.69 13.81
C THR A 11 10.99 -17.22 14.86
N ASP A 12 10.64 -18.37 15.46
CA ASP A 12 11.46 -19.13 16.40
C ASP A 12 10.98 -20.59 16.38
N ALA A 13 11.89 -21.53 16.17
CA ALA A 13 11.58 -22.97 16.09
C ALA A 13 12.68 -23.86 16.70
N GLY A 14 13.62 -23.27 17.46
CA GLY A 14 14.78 -23.95 18.05
C GLY A 14 16.00 -23.99 17.15
N ASP A 15 17.10 -24.58 17.66
CA ASP A 15 18.43 -24.57 17.02
C ASP A 15 18.77 -25.89 16.32
N GLN A 16 18.45 -27.03 16.95
CA GLN A 16 18.87 -28.35 16.48
C GLN A 16 17.73 -29.35 16.54
N PRO A 17 17.69 -30.35 15.62
CA PRO A 17 16.60 -31.33 15.58
C PRO A 17 16.49 -32.24 16.82
N ASN A 18 17.54 -32.39 17.57
CA ASN A 18 17.61 -33.23 18.79
C ASN A 18 17.46 -32.44 20.11
N VAL A 19 17.22 -31.14 20.03
CA VAL A 19 17.01 -30.24 21.17
C VAL A 19 15.57 -29.69 21.09
N VAL A 20 14.77 -30.06 22.10
CA VAL A 20 13.38 -29.58 22.22
C VAL A 20 13.42 -28.09 22.62
N PRO A 21 12.88 -27.21 21.83
CA PRO A 21 12.87 -25.78 22.15
C PRO A 21 11.90 -25.48 23.30
N SER A 22 12.30 -24.62 24.22
CA SER A 22 11.44 -24.15 25.31
C SER A 22 10.36 -23.18 24.83
N LYS A 23 10.53 -22.62 23.63
CA LYS A 23 9.65 -21.66 22.99
C LYS A 23 9.66 -21.89 21.49
N ALA A 24 8.48 -21.75 20.87
CA ALA A 24 8.35 -21.65 19.42
C ALA A 24 7.38 -20.51 19.08
N SER A 25 7.57 -19.89 17.94
CA SER A 25 6.67 -18.83 17.50
C SER A 25 6.46 -18.82 15.98
N ILE A 26 5.23 -18.50 15.59
CA ILE A 26 4.82 -18.38 14.20
C ILE A 26 4.15 -17.01 14.03
N TRP A 27 4.50 -16.32 12.98
CA TRP A 27 3.85 -15.09 12.58
C TRP A 27 2.91 -15.35 11.39
N TYR A 28 1.63 -14.97 11.54
CA TYR A 28 0.59 -15.14 10.53
C TYR A 28 0.15 -13.81 9.93
N PHE A 29 -0.11 -13.79 8.62
CA PHE A 29 -1.04 -12.88 7.99
C PHE A 29 -2.32 -13.63 7.60
N LEU A 30 -3.46 -13.15 8.09
CA LEU A 30 -4.79 -13.67 7.75
C LEU A 30 -5.51 -12.62 6.90
N ARG A 31 -5.98 -13.01 5.73
CA ARG A 31 -6.57 -12.06 4.76
C ARG A 31 -7.87 -12.58 4.20
N ASP A 32 -8.89 -11.74 4.20
CA ASP A 32 -10.16 -11.90 3.50
C ASP A 32 -10.64 -10.55 2.97
N VAL A 33 -11.70 -10.55 2.19
CA VAL A 33 -12.36 -9.36 1.65
C VAL A 33 -13.49 -8.83 2.55
N THR A 34 -13.83 -9.56 3.61
CA THR A 34 -14.84 -9.19 4.61
C THR A 34 -14.27 -9.24 6.02
N TYR A 35 -14.80 -8.42 6.90
CA TYR A 35 -14.47 -8.45 8.34
C TYR A 35 -14.79 -9.81 8.95
N GLU A 36 -15.98 -10.35 8.67
CA GLU A 36 -16.44 -11.63 9.18
C GLU A 36 -15.50 -12.75 8.76
N GLY A 37 -15.07 -12.77 7.49
CA GLY A 37 -14.13 -13.76 6.99
C GLY A 37 -12.74 -13.67 7.65
N ILE A 38 -12.27 -12.47 7.99
CA ILE A 38 -11.03 -12.28 8.76
C ILE A 38 -11.20 -12.84 10.18
N MET A 39 -12.33 -12.54 10.83
CA MET A 39 -12.60 -13.02 12.21
C MET A 39 -12.76 -14.54 12.28
N ASP A 40 -13.37 -15.17 11.27
CA ASP A 40 -13.43 -16.62 11.16
C ASP A 40 -12.05 -17.24 11.06
N MET A 41 -11.19 -16.69 10.19
CA MET A 41 -9.79 -17.17 10.06
C MET A 41 -9.00 -16.97 11.35
N TYR A 42 -9.21 -15.85 12.03
CA TYR A 42 -8.56 -15.56 13.31
C TYR A 42 -8.95 -16.58 14.39
N LYS A 43 -10.24 -16.90 14.49
CA LYS A 43 -10.75 -17.94 15.40
C LYS A 43 -10.12 -19.31 15.11
N ILE A 44 -10.08 -19.70 13.84
CA ILE A 44 -9.44 -20.97 13.43
C ILE A 44 -7.96 -20.98 13.81
N ALA A 45 -7.24 -19.86 13.62
CA ALA A 45 -5.83 -19.77 13.98
C ALA A 45 -5.62 -19.90 15.51
N ASP A 46 -6.50 -19.34 16.33
CA ASP A 46 -6.50 -19.53 17.79
C ASP A 46 -6.72 -20.99 18.16
N GLU A 47 -7.74 -21.64 17.62
CA GLU A 47 -8.05 -23.05 17.87
C GLU A 47 -6.90 -23.98 17.47
N MET A 48 -6.22 -23.69 16.35
CA MET A 48 -5.02 -24.43 15.93
C MET A 48 -3.86 -24.26 16.92
N ALA A 49 -3.63 -23.03 17.39
CA ALA A 49 -2.56 -22.75 18.36
C ALA A 49 -2.82 -23.39 19.73
N GLU A 50 -4.07 -23.38 20.21
CA GLU A 50 -4.50 -24.05 21.43
C GLU A 50 -4.36 -25.58 21.31
N GLY A 51 -4.75 -26.15 20.17
CA GLY A 51 -4.57 -27.58 19.89
C GLY A 51 -3.09 -27.98 19.88
N ALA A 52 -2.23 -27.20 19.30
CA ALA A 52 -0.79 -27.43 19.26
C ALA A 52 -0.18 -27.37 20.69
N ALA A 53 -0.60 -26.41 21.51
CA ALA A 53 -0.16 -26.26 22.88
C ALA A 53 -0.62 -27.47 23.76
N LEU A 54 -1.85 -27.92 23.53
CA LEU A 54 -2.38 -29.14 24.23
C LEU A 54 -1.58 -30.39 23.87
N MET A 55 -1.28 -30.61 22.59
CA MET A 55 -0.49 -31.74 22.11
C MET A 55 0.93 -31.79 22.70
N THR A 56 1.51 -30.65 23.02
CA THR A 56 2.89 -30.52 23.51
C THR A 56 2.98 -30.25 25.02
N ASN A 57 1.85 -30.19 25.71
CA ASN A 57 1.76 -29.81 27.13
C ASN A 57 2.43 -28.46 27.42
N THR A 58 2.21 -27.49 26.53
CA THR A 58 2.73 -26.12 26.63
C THR A 58 1.60 -25.10 26.80
N LYS A 59 1.93 -23.82 26.84
CA LYS A 59 0.94 -22.74 26.92
C LYS A 59 1.03 -21.87 25.68
N MET A 60 -0.11 -21.57 25.08
CA MET A 60 -0.24 -20.61 23.98
C MET A 60 -0.34 -19.18 24.53
N SER A 61 0.30 -18.26 23.85
CA SER A 61 0.05 -16.83 23.97
C SER A 61 0.04 -16.20 22.57
N LYS A 62 -0.70 -15.13 22.39
CA LYS A 62 -0.80 -14.43 21.11
C LYS A 62 -0.62 -12.93 21.27
N LYS A 63 -0.19 -12.28 20.18
CA LYS A 63 -0.11 -10.84 20.07
C LYS A 63 -0.55 -10.41 18.69
N ILE A 64 -1.45 -9.42 18.62
CA ILE A 64 -1.81 -8.77 17.37
C ILE A 64 -0.76 -7.69 17.09
N LEU A 65 -0.11 -7.75 15.93
CA LEU A 65 0.94 -6.82 15.54
C LEU A 65 0.41 -5.66 14.69
N GLY A 66 -0.72 -5.88 14.02
CA GLY A 66 -1.37 -4.87 13.21
C GLY A 66 -2.61 -5.44 12.53
N THR A 67 -3.52 -4.56 12.18
CA THR A 67 -4.78 -4.91 11.51
C THR A 67 -5.07 -3.89 10.43
N ALA A 68 -5.87 -4.29 9.45
CA ALA A 68 -6.42 -3.39 8.45
C ALA A 68 -7.78 -3.95 7.98
N TRP A 69 -8.80 -3.13 8.05
CA TRP A 69 -10.11 -3.48 7.52
C TRP A 69 -10.11 -3.57 5.99
N PRO A 70 -10.98 -4.42 5.39
CA PRO A 70 -11.23 -4.39 3.97
C PRO A 70 -11.74 -3.00 3.56
N ARG A 71 -11.03 -2.35 2.65
CA ARG A 71 -11.35 -0.98 2.24
C ARG A 71 -12.54 -0.91 1.31
N HIS A 72 -13.31 0.16 1.41
CA HIS A 72 -14.34 0.54 0.47
C HIS A 72 -14.23 2.04 0.18
N PHE A 73 -14.62 2.46 -1.03
CA PHE A 73 -14.41 3.84 -1.44
C PHE A 73 -15.72 4.55 -1.75
N ASN A 74 -15.74 5.84 -1.43
CA ASN A 74 -16.90 6.68 -1.62
C ASN A 74 -17.06 7.10 -3.07
N ARG A 75 -18.20 6.75 -3.66
CA ARG A 75 -18.50 6.99 -5.07
C ARG A 75 -18.54 8.49 -5.40
N ILE A 76 -19.15 9.31 -4.55
CA ILE A 76 -19.32 10.75 -4.79
C ILE A 76 -17.95 11.45 -4.85
N ILE A 77 -17.05 11.09 -3.94
CA ILE A 77 -15.69 11.62 -3.94
C ILE A 77 -14.92 11.12 -5.17
N ALA A 78 -15.04 9.84 -5.53
CA ALA A 78 -14.35 9.25 -6.67
C ALA A 78 -14.80 9.91 -7.99
N GLU A 79 -16.10 10.11 -8.19
CA GLU A 79 -16.65 10.76 -9.38
C GLU A 79 -16.21 12.23 -9.48
N THR A 80 -16.26 12.97 -8.37
CA THR A 80 -15.77 14.37 -8.31
C THR A 80 -14.29 14.45 -8.65
N MET A 81 -13.48 13.61 -8.02
CA MET A 81 -12.04 13.53 -8.27
C MET A 81 -11.74 13.15 -9.73
N TYR A 82 -12.50 12.24 -10.32
CA TYR A 82 -12.33 11.84 -11.70
C TYR A 82 -12.61 12.97 -12.68
N GLN A 83 -13.59 13.85 -12.41
CA GLN A 83 -13.77 15.06 -13.22
C GLN A 83 -12.55 15.96 -13.17
N ASN A 84 -11.90 16.09 -12.01
CA ASN A 84 -10.68 16.87 -11.86
C ASN A 84 -9.48 16.19 -12.53
N ILE A 85 -9.40 14.86 -12.50
CA ILE A 85 -8.41 14.11 -13.30
C ILE A 85 -8.57 14.42 -14.79
N LYS A 86 -9.81 14.44 -15.30
CA LYS A 86 -10.05 14.79 -16.71
C LYS A 86 -9.63 16.22 -17.08
N LYS A 87 -9.78 17.16 -16.15
CA LYS A 87 -9.37 18.56 -16.36
C LYS A 87 -7.84 18.72 -16.35
N ILE A 88 -7.16 18.05 -15.44
CA ILE A 88 -5.70 18.10 -15.33
C ILE A 88 -5.02 17.27 -16.42
N GLY A 89 -5.61 16.13 -16.79
CA GLY A 89 -5.00 15.17 -17.71
C GLY A 89 -3.87 14.37 -17.08
N LEU A 90 -3.24 13.52 -17.86
CA LEU A 90 -2.02 12.82 -17.48
C LEU A 90 -0.81 13.73 -17.56
N PRO A 91 0.29 13.43 -16.85
CA PRO A 91 1.54 14.15 -17.00
C PRO A 91 2.06 14.11 -18.46
N SER A 92 2.63 15.20 -18.93
CA SER A 92 3.30 15.23 -20.23
C SER A 92 4.67 14.57 -20.12
N TRP A 93 4.77 13.38 -20.68
CA TRP A 93 6.01 12.60 -20.71
C TRP A 93 6.94 13.08 -21.83
N SER A 94 8.20 13.35 -21.51
CA SER A 94 9.23 13.62 -22.50
C SER A 94 9.72 12.33 -23.18
N ALA A 95 10.42 12.48 -24.31
CA ALA A 95 11.09 11.34 -24.94
C ALA A 95 12.08 10.65 -23.98
N LYS A 96 12.74 11.42 -23.09
CA LYS A 96 13.65 10.93 -22.06
C LYS A 96 12.93 10.07 -21.01
N ASP A 97 11.73 10.48 -20.58
CA ASP A 97 10.91 9.71 -19.64
C ASP A 97 10.47 8.38 -20.25
N GLN A 98 10.00 8.41 -21.50
CA GLN A 98 9.60 7.20 -22.23
C GLN A 98 10.78 6.24 -22.48
N LEU A 99 11.95 6.80 -22.79
CA LEU A 99 13.16 6.04 -23.02
C LEU A 99 13.57 5.28 -21.73
N LEU A 100 13.63 5.97 -20.58
CA LEU A 100 13.93 5.32 -19.29
C LEU A 100 12.89 4.26 -18.95
N ALA A 101 11.60 4.57 -19.08
CA ALA A 101 10.53 3.65 -18.73
C ALA A 101 10.64 2.33 -19.55
N LYS A 102 10.82 2.43 -20.85
CA LYS A 102 10.99 1.26 -21.73
C LYS A 102 12.27 0.48 -21.42
N ALA A 103 13.38 1.17 -21.13
CA ALA A 103 14.63 0.50 -20.78
C ALA A 103 14.52 -0.29 -19.48
N VAL A 104 13.89 0.28 -18.42
CA VAL A 104 13.66 -0.44 -17.16
C VAL A 104 12.70 -1.62 -17.37
N GLN A 105 11.61 -1.44 -18.11
CA GLN A 105 10.66 -2.52 -18.42
C GLN A 105 11.34 -3.67 -19.17
N LYS A 106 12.22 -3.38 -20.12
CA LYS A 106 13.01 -4.37 -20.85
C LYS A 106 14.00 -5.09 -19.92
N GLU A 107 14.72 -4.35 -19.08
CA GLU A 107 15.72 -4.90 -18.15
C GLU A 107 15.14 -5.95 -17.19
N VAL A 108 13.93 -5.71 -16.70
CA VAL A 108 13.23 -6.62 -15.77
C VAL A 108 12.30 -7.61 -16.49
N ASN A 109 12.36 -7.72 -17.80
CA ASN A 109 11.47 -8.57 -18.62
C ASN A 109 9.98 -8.37 -18.30
N SER A 110 9.55 -7.10 -18.14
CA SER A 110 8.16 -6.79 -17.88
C SER A 110 7.26 -7.25 -19.05
N ASN A 111 6.09 -7.80 -18.72
CA ASN A 111 5.04 -8.10 -19.71
C ASN A 111 4.50 -6.84 -20.40
N ASN A 112 4.67 -5.67 -19.78
CA ASN A 112 4.32 -4.37 -20.36
C ASN A 112 5.61 -3.59 -20.67
N GLN A 113 5.97 -3.48 -21.95
CA GLN A 113 7.14 -2.73 -22.42
C GLN A 113 6.75 -1.50 -23.24
N LYS A 114 5.52 -0.98 -23.03
CA LYS A 114 4.99 0.15 -23.81
C LYS A 114 5.45 1.53 -23.27
N GLY A 115 6.18 1.56 -22.17
CA GLY A 115 6.58 2.80 -21.51
C GLY A 115 5.47 3.36 -20.61
N LEU A 116 5.41 4.68 -20.50
CA LEU A 116 4.44 5.40 -19.69
C LEU A 116 3.13 5.60 -20.47
N SER A 117 2.01 5.49 -19.78
CA SER A 117 0.68 5.67 -20.41
C SER A 117 0.42 7.14 -20.75
N GLU A 118 -0.13 7.37 -21.94
CA GLU A 118 -0.59 8.66 -22.43
C GLU A 118 -2.12 8.75 -22.54
N LYS A 119 -2.81 7.67 -22.15
CA LYS A 119 -4.27 7.59 -22.20
C LYS A 119 -4.84 7.44 -20.80
N LEU A 120 -5.79 8.31 -20.48
CA LEU A 120 -6.54 8.23 -19.24
C LEU A 120 -7.51 7.04 -19.29
N SER A 121 -7.51 6.24 -18.23
CA SER A 121 -8.48 5.18 -18.05
C SER A 121 -9.83 5.75 -17.59
N SER A 122 -10.93 5.08 -17.96
CA SER A 122 -12.25 5.42 -17.44
C SER A 122 -12.37 5.04 -15.98
N LEU A 123 -13.19 5.79 -15.23
CA LEU A 123 -13.60 5.38 -13.90
C LEU A 123 -14.49 4.15 -14.00
N GLY A 124 -14.09 3.04 -13.38
CA GLY A 124 -14.89 1.83 -13.31
C GLY A 124 -16.08 1.97 -12.36
N LEU A 125 -16.99 1.00 -12.40
CA LEU A 125 -18.05 0.88 -11.40
C LEU A 125 -17.45 0.50 -10.04
N PRO A 126 -18.09 0.89 -8.92
CA PRO A 126 -17.69 0.44 -7.59
C PRO A 126 -17.67 -1.09 -7.51
N VAL A 127 -16.57 -1.65 -7.05
CA VAL A 127 -16.41 -3.09 -6.85
C VAL A 127 -16.75 -3.40 -5.39
N LYS A 128 -17.73 -4.28 -5.15
CA LYS A 128 -18.17 -4.64 -3.79
C LYS A 128 -17.05 -5.27 -2.98
N PHE A 129 -16.23 -6.11 -3.60
CA PHE A 129 -15.09 -6.78 -2.96
C PHE A 129 -13.82 -6.55 -3.80
N PRO A 130 -13.14 -5.41 -3.61
CA PRO A 130 -11.93 -5.14 -4.38
C PRO A 130 -10.80 -6.10 -3.96
N ILE A 131 -10.37 -6.94 -4.90
CA ILE A 131 -9.24 -7.83 -4.69
C ILE A 131 -7.95 -7.03 -4.91
N SER A 132 -7.12 -6.93 -3.88
CA SER A 132 -5.81 -6.30 -3.99
C SER A 132 -4.75 -7.14 -3.29
N GLY A 133 -3.50 -7.01 -3.73
CA GLY A 133 -2.37 -7.72 -3.12
C GLY A 133 -1.96 -7.15 -1.76
N GLY A 134 -2.21 -5.86 -1.53
CA GLY A 134 -1.83 -5.13 -0.33
C GLY A 134 -3.01 -4.73 0.55
N SER A 135 -2.72 -4.46 1.81
CA SER A 135 -3.63 -3.84 2.77
C SER A 135 -2.88 -2.75 3.53
N ASP A 136 -3.62 -1.75 3.96
CA ASP A 136 -3.15 -0.58 4.69
C ASP A 136 -4.26 -0.07 5.62
N ASP A 137 -3.93 0.86 6.51
CA ASP A 137 -4.85 1.50 7.46
C ASP A 137 -5.89 2.41 6.80
N ILE A 138 -5.77 2.70 5.50
CA ILE A 138 -6.81 3.39 4.74
C ILE A 138 -8.12 2.58 4.76
N GLY A 139 -8.03 1.26 4.90
CA GLY A 139 -9.19 0.41 5.16
C GLY A 139 -9.98 0.92 6.36
N ASP A 140 -9.34 1.03 7.52
CA ASP A 140 -9.98 1.49 8.76
C ASP A 140 -10.53 2.92 8.64
N VAL A 141 -9.77 3.84 8.03
CA VAL A 141 -10.24 5.21 7.73
C VAL A 141 -11.50 5.19 6.88
N SER A 142 -11.57 4.33 5.86
CA SER A 142 -12.72 4.24 4.94
C SER A 142 -14.01 3.77 5.62
N TRP A 143 -13.92 3.14 6.79
CA TRP A 143 -15.06 2.73 7.62
C TRP A 143 -15.47 3.78 8.66
N LYS A 144 -14.73 4.87 8.78
CA LYS A 144 -15.04 5.99 9.69
C LYS A 144 -15.57 7.21 8.97
N LEU A 145 -15.12 7.45 7.76
CA LEU A 145 -15.53 8.62 6.95
C LEU A 145 -15.52 8.31 5.45
N PRO A 146 -16.31 9.08 4.68
CA PRO A 146 -16.25 9.04 3.23
C PRO A 146 -14.83 9.25 2.73
N THR A 147 -14.26 8.24 2.07
CA THR A 147 -12.83 8.23 1.70
C THR A 147 -12.64 7.72 0.28
N VAL A 148 -11.63 8.22 -0.39
CA VAL A 148 -11.09 7.69 -1.63
C VAL A 148 -9.57 7.83 -1.64
N THR A 149 -8.87 6.96 -2.36
CA THR A 149 -7.45 7.13 -2.64
C THR A 149 -7.21 7.48 -4.09
N LEU A 150 -6.40 8.51 -4.33
CA LEU A 150 -5.90 8.80 -5.66
C LEU A 150 -4.64 7.99 -5.94
N ARG A 151 -4.68 7.23 -7.03
CA ARG A 151 -3.48 6.63 -7.63
C ARG A 151 -3.22 7.32 -8.95
N PHE A 152 -2.19 8.15 -8.98
CA PHE A 152 -1.82 8.91 -10.18
C PHE A 152 -0.50 8.39 -10.76
N PRO A 153 -0.31 8.37 -12.10
CA PRO A 153 0.93 7.87 -12.70
C PRO A 153 2.16 8.65 -12.24
N SER A 154 2.93 8.07 -11.35
CA SER A 154 4.19 8.63 -10.80
C SER A 154 5.31 7.59 -10.76
N ASN A 155 5.08 6.44 -11.40
CA ASN A 155 6.06 5.37 -11.52
C ASN A 155 5.95 4.69 -12.89
N ILE A 156 6.91 3.85 -13.23
CA ILE A 156 6.93 3.04 -14.45
C ILE A 156 5.93 1.89 -14.28
N PRO A 157 4.96 1.72 -15.21
CA PRO A 157 3.97 0.66 -15.09
C PRO A 157 4.54 -0.72 -15.42
N GLY A 158 3.90 -1.78 -14.88
CA GLY A 158 4.25 -3.18 -15.18
C GLY A 158 5.48 -3.70 -14.46
N LEU A 159 6.01 -2.98 -13.48
CA LEU A 159 7.10 -3.45 -12.64
C LEU A 159 6.56 -4.33 -11.49
N GLN A 160 7.36 -5.32 -11.09
CA GLN A 160 7.01 -6.20 -9.99
C GLN A 160 7.02 -5.43 -8.66
N GLY A 161 5.98 -5.61 -7.83
CA GLY A 161 5.93 -5.07 -6.48
C GLY A 161 7.06 -5.60 -5.60
N HIS A 162 7.53 -4.79 -4.64
CA HIS A 162 8.65 -5.14 -3.74
C HIS A 162 9.96 -5.49 -4.45
N HIS A 163 10.18 -4.92 -5.63
CA HIS A 163 11.38 -5.10 -6.43
C HIS A 163 12.14 -3.76 -6.57
N TRP A 164 13.47 -3.81 -6.65
CA TRP A 164 14.33 -2.63 -6.74
C TRP A 164 13.95 -1.68 -7.90
N SER A 165 13.46 -2.22 -9.01
CA SER A 165 13.05 -1.44 -10.17
C SER A 165 11.96 -0.41 -9.87
N ASN A 166 11.08 -0.68 -8.87
CA ASN A 166 10.07 0.28 -8.44
C ASN A 166 10.66 1.54 -7.78
N ALA A 167 11.90 1.47 -7.28
CA ALA A 167 12.55 2.62 -6.66
C ALA A 167 13.22 3.56 -7.69
N ILE A 168 13.57 3.05 -8.88
CA ILE A 168 14.33 3.83 -9.89
C ILE A 168 13.62 5.13 -10.27
N ALA A 169 12.31 5.06 -10.53
CA ALA A 169 11.56 6.23 -10.99
C ALA A 169 11.42 7.32 -9.92
N MET A 170 11.52 6.98 -8.62
CA MET A 170 11.19 7.88 -7.51
C MET A 170 12.05 9.16 -7.48
N ALA A 171 13.31 9.07 -7.92
CA ALA A 171 14.23 10.21 -7.98
C ALA A 171 14.25 10.90 -9.35
N THR A 172 13.31 10.57 -10.24
CA THR A 172 13.33 11.03 -11.63
C THR A 172 12.19 12.01 -11.94
N PRO A 173 12.27 12.75 -13.06
CA PRO A 173 11.16 13.56 -13.53
C PRO A 173 9.83 12.81 -13.70
N ILE A 174 9.84 11.48 -13.90
CA ILE A 174 8.62 10.65 -13.98
C ILE A 174 7.81 10.77 -12.69
N ALA A 175 8.44 10.51 -11.53
CA ALA A 175 7.77 10.61 -10.24
C ALA A 175 7.33 12.04 -9.93
N HIS A 176 8.19 13.02 -10.17
CA HIS A 176 7.92 14.43 -9.89
C HIS A 176 6.73 14.97 -10.71
N LYS A 177 6.66 14.65 -12.00
CA LYS A 177 5.53 15.03 -12.86
C LYS A 177 4.22 14.40 -12.39
N GLY A 178 4.26 13.11 -12.07
CA GLY A 178 3.08 12.39 -11.58
C GLY A 178 2.59 12.92 -10.23
N ALA A 179 3.51 13.11 -9.28
CA ALA A 179 3.19 13.67 -7.96
C ALA A 179 2.58 15.08 -8.06
N ASN A 180 3.17 15.95 -8.89
CA ASN A 180 2.66 17.31 -9.11
C ASN A 180 1.25 17.30 -9.73
N ALA A 181 1.03 16.49 -10.78
CA ALA A 181 -0.29 16.38 -11.40
C ALA A 181 -1.32 15.80 -10.43
N GLY A 182 -0.97 14.76 -9.66
CA GLY A 182 -1.81 14.18 -8.63
C GLY A 182 -2.16 15.19 -7.53
N ALA A 183 -1.19 15.97 -7.06
CA ALA A 183 -1.41 17.02 -6.05
C ALA A 183 -2.42 18.07 -6.52
N LYS A 184 -2.34 18.48 -7.80
CA LYS A 184 -3.33 19.40 -8.38
C LYS A 184 -4.74 18.81 -8.40
N VAL A 185 -4.89 17.54 -8.74
CA VAL A 185 -6.18 16.83 -8.71
C VAL A 185 -6.76 16.81 -7.29
N VAL A 186 -5.94 16.48 -6.29
CA VAL A 186 -6.38 16.48 -4.89
C VAL A 186 -6.79 17.87 -4.44
N ALA A 187 -5.97 18.89 -4.72
CA ALA A 187 -6.27 20.29 -4.37
C ALA A 187 -7.59 20.77 -4.99
N MET A 188 -7.81 20.51 -6.28
CA MET A 188 -9.07 20.85 -6.96
C MET A 188 -10.26 20.12 -6.34
N THR A 189 -10.09 18.85 -5.97
CA THR A 189 -11.15 18.06 -5.35
C THR A 189 -11.49 18.61 -3.95
N VAL A 190 -10.48 18.97 -3.16
CA VAL A 190 -10.70 19.62 -1.85
C VAL A 190 -11.46 20.94 -2.03
N ILE A 191 -11.09 21.78 -3.00
CA ILE A 191 -11.79 23.05 -3.29
C ILE A 191 -13.25 22.79 -3.69
N ASP A 192 -13.51 21.77 -4.53
CA ASP A 192 -14.89 21.40 -4.87
C ASP A 192 -15.72 21.06 -3.63
N PHE A 193 -15.18 20.28 -2.68
CA PHE A 193 -15.86 19.93 -1.44
C PHE A 193 -16.01 21.10 -0.48
N LEU A 194 -15.05 22.01 -0.43
CA LEU A 194 -15.15 23.24 0.39
C LEU A 194 -16.18 24.25 -0.14
N THR A 195 -16.39 24.27 -1.45
CA THR A 195 -17.26 25.28 -2.10
C THR A 195 -18.65 24.75 -2.46
N LYS A 196 -18.85 23.42 -2.50
CA LYS A 196 -20.11 22.79 -2.90
C LYS A 196 -20.65 21.91 -1.78
N LYS A 197 -21.46 22.47 -0.91
CA LYS A 197 -22.04 21.79 0.26
C LYS A 197 -22.72 20.47 -0.07
N ASP A 198 -23.41 20.41 -1.22
CA ASP A 198 -24.14 19.19 -1.65
C ASP A 198 -23.21 18.00 -1.85
N LEU A 199 -21.95 18.20 -2.24
CA LEU A 199 -20.98 17.11 -2.36
C LEU A 199 -20.70 16.44 -1.02
N ILE A 200 -20.57 17.24 0.06
CA ILE A 200 -20.37 16.72 1.41
C ILE A 200 -21.60 15.93 1.86
N THR A 201 -22.79 16.52 1.70
CA THR A 201 -24.06 15.88 2.08
C THR A 201 -24.24 14.56 1.34
N ASN A 202 -24.05 14.54 0.02
CA ASN A 202 -24.17 13.33 -0.80
C ASN A 202 -23.12 12.28 -0.47
N ALA A 203 -21.89 12.69 -0.13
CA ALA A 203 -20.82 11.76 0.25
C ALA A 203 -21.16 11.05 1.58
N TRP A 204 -21.69 11.77 2.57
CA TRP A 204 -22.15 11.19 3.83
C TRP A 204 -23.40 10.33 3.65
N ASP A 205 -24.38 10.78 2.85
CA ASP A 205 -25.56 9.97 2.53
C ASP A 205 -25.18 8.61 1.89
N TYR A 206 -24.28 8.64 0.91
CA TYR A 206 -23.75 7.41 0.30
C TYR A 206 -22.99 6.54 1.33
N PHE A 207 -22.22 7.16 2.20
CA PHE A 207 -21.50 6.46 3.27
C PHE A 207 -22.46 5.77 4.24
N ASP A 208 -23.42 6.48 4.77
CA ASP A 208 -24.33 5.99 5.81
C ASP A 208 -25.34 4.95 5.26
N ASN A 209 -25.91 5.22 4.09
CA ASN A 209 -27.02 4.44 3.54
C ASN A 209 -26.59 3.32 2.58
N ILE A 210 -25.36 3.36 2.07
CA ILE A 210 -24.84 2.34 1.14
C ILE A 210 -23.62 1.64 1.70
N GLN A 211 -22.57 2.39 2.08
CA GLN A 211 -21.29 1.79 2.45
C GLN A 211 -21.32 1.11 3.81
N SER A 212 -21.81 1.80 4.85
CA SER A 212 -21.80 1.34 6.24
C SER A 212 -23.16 0.87 6.75
N LYS A 213 -24.12 0.66 5.85
CA LYS A 213 -25.50 0.28 6.20
C LYS A 213 -25.56 -1.07 6.92
N GLU A 214 -24.94 -2.08 6.34
CA GLU A 214 -25.04 -3.48 6.81
C GLU A 214 -23.94 -3.83 7.84
N THR A 215 -22.74 -3.31 7.64
CA THR A 215 -21.58 -3.63 8.49
C THR A 215 -21.14 -2.38 9.25
N LYS A 216 -20.95 -2.52 10.56
CA LYS A 216 -20.45 -1.45 11.41
C LYS A 216 -18.99 -1.69 11.77
N TYR A 217 -18.19 -0.65 11.66
CA TYR A 217 -16.78 -0.68 12.01
C TYR A 217 -16.55 -1.05 13.49
N LYS A 218 -15.66 -2.01 13.71
CA LYS A 218 -15.15 -2.41 15.02
C LYS A 218 -13.63 -2.47 14.95
N PRO A 219 -12.90 -1.70 15.77
CA PRO A 219 -11.45 -1.82 15.81
C PRO A 219 -11.04 -3.23 16.24
N MET A 220 -10.06 -3.80 15.57
CA MET A 220 -9.48 -5.12 15.90
C MET A 220 -8.28 -5.01 16.82
N ILE A 221 -7.78 -3.80 17.04
CA ILE A 221 -6.73 -3.44 18.01
C ILE A 221 -7.27 -2.37 18.95
N THR A 222 -6.60 -2.19 20.07
CA THR A 222 -6.96 -1.22 21.11
C THR A 222 -5.86 -0.16 21.25
N GLU A 223 -6.10 0.87 22.05
CA GLU A 223 -5.08 1.88 22.42
C GLU A 223 -3.88 1.28 23.17
N ASN A 224 -4.04 0.07 23.73
CA ASN A 224 -2.98 -0.66 24.44
C ASN A 224 -2.13 -1.53 23.50
N ASP A 225 -2.40 -1.53 22.21
CA ASP A 225 -1.64 -2.26 21.19
C ASP A 225 -0.73 -1.28 20.41
N PRO A 226 0.45 -0.93 20.95
CA PRO A 226 1.34 0.03 20.31
C PRO A 226 1.93 -0.53 19.01
N PRO A 227 2.32 0.34 18.07
CA PRO A 227 3.01 -0.09 16.86
C PRO A 227 4.25 -0.94 17.20
N PRO A 228 4.45 -2.10 16.54
CA PRO A 228 5.48 -3.06 16.90
C PRO A 228 6.89 -2.64 16.40
N THR A 229 7.25 -1.38 16.53
CA THR A 229 8.52 -0.80 16.06
C THR A 229 9.75 -1.43 16.73
N TYR A 230 9.56 -2.02 17.92
CA TYR A 230 10.61 -2.72 18.66
C TYR A 230 11.13 -3.97 17.93
N LEU A 231 10.32 -4.62 17.08
CA LEU A 231 10.72 -5.82 16.33
C LEU A 231 11.89 -5.56 15.37
N ASN A 232 12.02 -4.33 14.89
CA ASN A 232 13.03 -3.95 13.90
C ASN A 232 14.09 -3.01 14.45
N LYS A 233 14.03 -2.69 15.74
CA LYS A 233 14.88 -1.65 16.34
C LYS A 233 16.38 -1.93 16.17
N SER A 234 16.86 -3.09 16.55
CA SER A 234 18.28 -3.45 16.49
C SER A 234 18.80 -3.46 15.05
N ILE A 235 17.99 -3.95 14.12
CA ILE A 235 18.31 -3.94 12.68
C ILE A 235 18.44 -2.49 12.20
N MET A 236 17.47 -1.64 12.51
CA MET A 236 17.45 -0.25 12.07
C MET A 236 18.55 0.59 12.73
N ASP A 237 18.88 0.35 13.98
CA ASP A 237 20.02 1.00 14.66
C ASP A 237 21.35 0.71 13.94
N SER A 238 21.51 -0.50 13.39
CA SER A 238 22.67 -0.88 12.57
C SER A 238 22.65 -0.28 11.16
N PHE A 239 21.45 -0.22 10.53
CA PHE A 239 21.33 0.21 9.13
C PHE A 239 21.30 1.72 8.94
N ARG A 240 20.63 2.47 9.82
CA ARG A 240 20.44 3.92 9.67
C ARG A 240 21.74 4.70 9.49
N PRO A 241 22.81 4.47 10.28
CA PRO A 241 24.09 5.16 10.06
C PRO A 241 24.67 4.89 8.67
N LYS A 242 24.50 3.66 8.15
CA LYS A 242 25.00 3.27 6.82
C LYS A 242 24.18 3.89 5.70
N LEU A 243 22.87 4.06 5.91
CA LEU A 243 21.96 4.67 4.93
C LEU A 243 22.10 6.19 4.85
N LYS A 244 22.54 6.84 5.94
CA LYS A 244 22.62 8.31 6.03
C LYS A 244 23.41 8.94 4.88
N LYS A 245 24.45 8.32 4.39
CA LYS A 245 25.27 8.79 3.26
C LYS A 245 24.53 8.84 1.92
N TYR A 246 23.40 8.14 1.82
CA TYR A 246 22.55 8.11 0.62
C TYR A 246 21.34 9.04 0.74
N TYR A 247 21.18 9.76 1.85
CA TYR A 247 20.08 10.70 1.99
C TYR A 247 20.29 11.89 1.08
N TYR A 248 19.21 12.40 0.52
CA TYR A 248 19.24 13.60 -0.30
C TYR A 248 19.52 14.82 0.55
N ASP A 249 20.49 15.62 0.14
CA ASP A 249 20.87 16.89 0.76
C ASP A 249 20.33 18.05 -0.10
N GLU A 250 19.10 18.47 0.20
CA GLU A 250 18.43 19.57 -0.52
C GLU A 250 19.11 20.93 -0.34
N THR A 251 20.00 21.05 0.62
CA THR A 251 20.76 22.30 0.85
C THR A 251 21.92 22.48 -0.13
N LYS A 252 22.36 21.39 -0.77
CA LYS A 252 23.53 21.40 -1.67
C LYS A 252 23.17 21.08 -3.13
N TYR A 253 22.09 20.37 -3.35
CA TYR A 253 21.74 19.86 -4.69
C TYR A 253 20.29 20.16 -5.03
N ASN A 254 20.01 20.48 -6.29
CA ASN A 254 18.64 20.74 -6.77
C ASN A 254 17.84 19.44 -7.02
N SER A 255 18.53 18.30 -7.13
CA SER A 255 17.90 16.99 -7.29
C SER A 255 18.78 15.87 -6.76
N TYR A 256 18.15 14.74 -6.45
CA TYR A 256 18.89 13.55 -6.02
C TYR A 256 19.79 12.98 -7.12
N LEU A 257 19.38 13.11 -8.40
CA LEU A 257 20.22 12.69 -9.53
C LEU A 257 21.48 13.56 -9.67
N GLU A 258 21.37 14.87 -9.40
CA GLU A 258 22.52 15.78 -9.35
C GLU A 258 23.49 15.36 -8.24
N GLN A 259 23.00 15.09 -7.04
CA GLN A 259 23.82 14.58 -5.93
C GLN A 259 24.57 13.29 -6.27
N LEU A 260 23.95 12.41 -7.05
CA LEU A 260 24.53 11.15 -7.49
C LEU A 260 25.41 11.29 -8.74
N ASN A 261 25.53 12.50 -9.30
CA ASN A 261 26.19 12.78 -10.58
C ASN A 261 25.65 11.91 -11.73
N ILE A 262 24.33 11.75 -11.79
CA ILE A 262 23.63 10.93 -12.81
C ILE A 262 22.96 11.86 -13.82
N THR A 263 23.35 11.75 -15.09
CA THR A 263 22.66 12.39 -16.21
C THR A 263 21.36 11.63 -16.53
N TYR A 264 20.25 12.36 -16.66
CA TYR A 264 18.95 11.76 -16.94
C TYR A 264 18.58 11.80 -18.43
N PRO A 265 18.20 10.66 -19.02
CA PRO A 265 18.37 9.30 -18.52
C PRO A 265 19.78 8.77 -18.81
N THR A 266 20.33 7.96 -17.92
CA THR A 266 21.51 7.16 -18.24
C THR A 266 21.06 5.73 -18.52
N ILE A 267 21.30 5.27 -19.74
CA ILE A 267 20.96 3.92 -20.19
C ILE A 267 22.25 3.33 -20.74
N ARG A 268 22.61 2.13 -20.29
CA ARG A 268 23.75 1.42 -20.81
C ARG A 268 23.32 0.66 -22.05
N ASP A 269 24.04 0.83 -23.15
CA ASP A 269 23.94 -0.07 -24.30
C ASP A 269 24.50 -1.44 -23.89
N LYS A 270 23.72 -2.50 -24.16
CA LYS A 270 24.16 -3.89 -23.93
C LYS A 270 25.03 -4.35 -25.06
#